data_700de5c2124081fec2115a807ab6b664
#
_entry.id   700de5c2124081fec2115a807ab6b664
#
_cell.length_a   1.000
_cell.length_b   1.000
_cell.length_c   1.000
_cell.angle_alpha   90.00
_cell.angle_beta   90.00
_cell.angle_gamma   90.00
#
_symmetry.space_group_name_H-M   'P 1'
#
loop_
_entity.id
_entity.type
_entity.pdbx_description
1 polymer ?
#
loop_
_entity_poly.entity_id
_entity_poly.type
_entity_poly.pdbx_seq_one_letter_code
_entity_poly.pdbx_strand_id
1 'polypeptide(L)'
;MSKAFTAFVLLLIFLKAVVISGLQTIRIIVVTGLTGRRPQAGIVRMRFAPMTENGATLLGCLISLTPGTTTVDIDMERGEMLLHLLDVAGAEEAVAGIRADFEPSIVRLFGTEER
;
A
#
# COMPACT_ATOMS: atom_id res chain seq x y z
N MET A 1 2.31 -10.24 -21.62
CA MET A 1 1.26 -9.22 -21.48
C MET A 1 1.83 -7.85 -21.77
N SER A 2 1.03 -7.01 -22.38
CA SER A 2 1.47 -5.65 -22.65
C SER A 2 1.48 -4.83 -21.35
N LYS A 3 2.28 -3.78 -21.35
CA LYS A 3 2.33 -2.87 -20.20
C LYS A 3 0.99 -2.13 -20.03
N ALA A 4 0.30 -1.85 -21.16
CA ALA A 4 -1.01 -1.20 -21.10
C ALA A 4 -2.02 -2.08 -20.39
N PHE A 5 -2.03 -3.37 -20.69
CA PHE A 5 -2.93 -4.30 -20.01
C PHE A 5 -2.58 -4.41 -18.53
N THR A 6 -1.28 -4.48 -18.20
CA THR A 6 -0.83 -4.55 -16.81
C THR A 6 -1.24 -3.29 -16.05
N ALA A 7 -1.12 -2.12 -16.67
CA ALA A 7 -1.52 -0.86 -16.06
C ALA A 7 -3.03 -0.84 -15.80
N PHE A 8 -3.82 -1.36 -16.75
CA PHE A 8 -5.27 -1.43 -16.58
C PHE A 8 -5.65 -2.36 -15.41
N VAL A 9 -4.99 -3.52 -15.34
CA VAL A 9 -5.22 -4.47 -14.25
C VAL A 9 -4.84 -3.83 -12.91
N LEU A 10 -3.71 -3.13 -12.87
CA LEU A 10 -3.29 -2.44 -11.66
C LEU A 10 -4.33 -1.42 -11.21
N LEU A 11 -4.90 -0.66 -12.16
CA LEU A 11 -5.94 0.30 -11.84
C LEU A 11 -7.15 -0.38 -11.21
N LEU A 12 -7.59 -1.50 -11.79
CA LEU A 12 -8.72 -2.22 -11.24
C LEU A 12 -8.44 -2.76 -9.84
N ILE A 13 -7.24 -3.29 -9.63
CA ILE A 13 -6.82 -3.78 -8.31
C ILE A 13 -6.79 -2.63 -7.30
N PHE A 14 -6.28 -1.48 -7.74
CA PHE A 14 -6.23 -0.29 -6.88
C PHE A 14 -7.64 0.16 -6.49
N LEU A 15 -8.56 0.22 -7.46
CA LEU A 15 -9.94 0.63 -7.17
C LEU A 15 -10.61 -0.33 -6.19
N LYS A 16 -10.36 -1.62 -6.37
CA LYS A 16 -10.87 -2.62 -5.43
C LYS A 16 -10.29 -2.40 -4.03
N ALA A 17 -8.98 -2.15 -3.95
CA ALA A 17 -8.31 -1.91 -2.68
C ALA A 17 -8.86 -0.67 -1.98
N VAL A 18 -9.14 0.40 -2.74
CA VAL A 18 -9.71 1.62 -2.18
C VAL A 18 -11.08 1.34 -1.56
N VAL A 19 -11.92 0.60 -2.27
CA VAL A 19 -13.26 0.27 -1.75
C VAL A 19 -13.16 -0.55 -0.48
N ILE A 20 -12.34 -1.61 -0.51
CA ILE A 20 -12.18 -2.49 0.66
C ILE A 20 -11.61 -1.72 1.84
N SER A 21 -10.56 -0.93 1.61
CA SER A 21 -9.91 -0.16 2.67
C SER A 21 -10.85 0.92 3.23
N GLY A 22 -11.66 1.52 2.35
CA GLY A 22 -12.63 2.50 2.77
C GLY A 22 -13.67 1.88 3.70
N LEU A 23 -14.16 0.70 3.35
CA LEU A 23 -15.11 -0.01 4.19
C LEU A 23 -14.48 -0.41 5.52
N GLN A 24 -13.23 -0.85 5.50
CA GLN A 24 -12.50 -1.19 6.73
C GLN A 24 -12.32 0.03 7.62
N THR A 25 -12.00 1.17 7.02
CA THR A 25 -11.84 2.42 7.76
C THR A 25 -13.15 2.85 8.42
N ILE A 26 -14.25 2.76 7.67
CA ILE A 26 -15.57 3.07 8.22
C ILE A 26 -15.88 2.14 9.38
N ARG A 27 -15.58 0.85 9.23
CA ARG A 27 -15.78 -0.12 10.30
C ARG A 27 -15.00 0.27 11.56
N ILE A 28 -13.74 0.66 11.39
CA ILE A 28 -12.90 1.08 12.52
C ILE A 28 -13.54 2.29 13.22
N ILE A 29 -14.00 3.26 12.44
CA ILE A 29 -14.62 4.47 13.00
C ILE A 29 -15.89 4.11 13.78
N VAL A 30 -16.74 3.29 13.20
CA VAL A 30 -18.00 2.89 13.83
C VAL A 30 -17.75 2.10 15.11
N VAL A 31 -16.87 1.10 15.04
CA VAL A 31 -16.55 0.28 16.21
C VAL A 31 -15.94 1.12 17.31
N THR A 32 -15.02 2.03 16.95
CA THR A 32 -14.42 2.94 17.91
C THR A 32 -15.45 3.83 18.59
N GLY A 33 -16.39 4.36 17.80
CA GLY A 33 -17.43 5.21 18.32
C GLY A 33 -18.40 4.48 19.24
N LEU A 34 -18.70 3.21 18.93
CA LEU A 34 -19.63 2.43 19.73
C LEU A 34 -19.01 1.83 20.99
N THR A 35 -17.75 1.45 20.93
CA THR A 35 -17.09 0.76 22.04
C THR A 35 -16.17 1.67 22.86
N GLY A 36 -15.89 2.86 22.37
CA GLY A 36 -14.92 3.75 23.00
C GLY A 36 -13.48 3.34 22.79
N ARG A 37 -13.25 2.30 22.03
CA ARG A 37 -11.92 1.80 21.75
C ARG A 37 -11.29 2.61 20.63
N ARG A 38 -10.04 3.03 20.81
CA ARG A 38 -9.34 3.85 19.82
C ARG A 38 -8.37 3.02 19.00
N PRO A 39 -8.32 3.24 17.68
CA PRO A 39 -7.27 2.62 16.88
C PRO A 39 -5.94 3.21 17.29
N GLN A 40 -4.91 2.39 17.23
CA GLN A 40 -3.56 2.82 17.59
C GLN A 40 -2.76 3.14 16.34
N ALA A 41 -2.65 4.42 16.02
CA ALA A 41 -1.88 4.87 14.87
C ALA A 41 -0.39 4.68 15.14
N GLY A 42 0.36 4.44 14.10
CA GLY A 42 1.79 4.29 14.24
C GLY A 42 2.48 4.17 12.90
N ILE A 43 3.80 4.10 12.96
CA ILE A 43 4.64 4.01 11.76
C ILE A 43 5.24 2.62 11.70
N VAL A 44 5.16 1.99 10.52
CA VAL A 44 5.76 0.69 10.28
C VAL A 44 6.70 0.77 9.10
N ARG A 45 7.66 -0.15 9.07
CA ARG A 45 8.64 -0.24 8.01
C ARG A 45 8.26 -1.41 7.10
N MET A 46 8.21 -1.14 5.81
CA MET A 46 7.88 -2.17 4.83
C MET A 46 9.02 -2.29 3.82
N ARG A 47 9.45 -3.51 3.55
CA ARG A 47 10.39 -3.76 2.47
C ARG A 47 9.62 -3.94 1.18
N PHE A 48 10.15 -3.42 0.09
CA PHE A 48 9.50 -3.58 -1.20
C PHE A 48 10.45 -4.28 -2.19
N ALA A 49 9.85 -4.89 -3.21
CA ALA A 49 10.60 -5.61 -4.24
C ALA A 49 11.48 -4.65 -5.03
N PRO A 50 12.61 -5.13 -5.57
CA PRO A 50 13.46 -4.26 -6.40
C PRO A 50 12.69 -3.66 -7.55
N MET A 51 12.77 -2.33 -7.68
CA MET A 51 12.09 -1.59 -8.72
C MET A 51 12.79 -0.25 -8.90
N THR A 52 12.49 0.43 -9.99
CA THR A 52 13.07 1.75 -10.23
C THR A 52 12.48 2.76 -9.26
N GLU A 53 13.12 3.93 -9.20
CA GLU A 53 12.63 5.02 -8.37
C GLU A 53 11.21 5.42 -8.75
N ASN A 54 10.91 5.42 -10.05
CA ASN A 54 9.55 5.71 -10.52
C ASN A 54 8.56 4.68 -10.02
N GLY A 55 8.95 3.41 -10.02
CA GLY A 55 8.10 2.35 -9.50
C GLY A 55 7.82 2.51 -8.02
N ALA A 56 8.87 2.80 -7.24
CA ALA A 56 8.72 3.00 -5.80
C ALA A 56 7.83 4.22 -5.51
N THR A 57 7.99 5.28 -6.30
CA THR A 57 7.16 6.47 -6.16
C THR A 57 5.69 6.15 -6.44
N LEU A 58 5.42 5.39 -7.50
CA LEU A 58 4.06 4.99 -7.81
C LEU A 58 3.47 4.13 -6.70
N LEU A 59 4.27 3.18 -6.19
CA LEU A 59 3.82 2.34 -5.09
C LEU A 59 3.46 3.19 -3.87
N GLY A 60 4.32 4.15 -3.53
CA GLY A 60 4.06 5.06 -2.42
C GLY A 60 2.79 5.87 -2.62
N CYS A 61 2.55 6.35 -3.84
CA CYS A 61 1.33 7.09 -4.16
C CYS A 61 0.08 6.23 -4.00
N LEU A 62 0.13 5.00 -4.51
CA LEU A 62 -1.02 4.10 -4.39
C LEU A 62 -1.32 3.78 -2.93
N ILE A 63 -0.27 3.58 -2.13
CA ILE A 63 -0.44 3.34 -0.70
C ILE A 63 -1.09 4.55 -0.03
N SER A 64 -0.60 5.76 -0.33
CA SER A 64 -1.13 6.98 0.29
C SER A 64 -2.56 7.27 -0.11
N LEU A 65 -2.95 6.87 -1.32
CA LEU A 65 -4.33 7.06 -1.79
C LEU A 65 -5.27 6.01 -1.21
N THR A 66 -4.73 4.93 -0.67
CA THR A 66 -5.55 3.90 -0.03
C THR A 66 -5.90 4.37 1.38
N PRO A 67 -7.20 4.39 1.75
CA PRO A 67 -7.59 4.86 3.09
C PRO A 67 -6.89 4.07 4.20
N GLY A 68 -6.46 4.79 5.21
CA GLY A 68 -5.83 4.19 6.39
C GLY A 68 -4.33 4.05 6.33
N THR A 69 -3.71 4.36 5.19
CA THR A 69 -2.25 4.27 5.05
C THR A 69 -1.70 5.53 4.40
N THR A 70 -0.49 5.90 4.79
CA THR A 70 0.20 7.05 4.20
C THR A 70 1.69 6.72 4.12
N THR A 71 2.28 6.95 2.97
CA THR A 71 3.73 6.79 2.81
C THR A 71 4.43 8.01 3.37
N VAL A 72 5.30 7.79 4.35
CA VAL A 72 6.03 8.86 5.01
C VAL A 72 7.39 9.08 4.37
N ASP A 73 8.07 8.00 4.01
CA ASP A 73 9.41 8.07 3.45
C ASP A 73 9.70 6.84 2.60
N ILE A 74 10.56 7.01 1.62
CA ILE A 74 10.99 5.91 0.74
C ILE A 74 12.51 5.89 0.73
N ASP A 75 13.10 4.76 1.15
CA ASP A 75 14.54 4.58 1.16
C ASP A 75 14.91 3.60 0.03
N MET A 76 15.38 4.16 -1.08
CA MET A 76 15.74 3.35 -2.25
C MET A 76 16.97 2.49 -2.00
N GLU A 77 17.89 2.97 -1.17
CA GLU A 77 19.11 2.20 -0.88
C GLU A 77 18.81 0.93 -0.12
N ARG A 78 17.90 1.00 0.84
CA ARG A 78 17.54 -0.15 1.66
C ARG A 78 16.35 -0.92 1.11
N GLY A 79 15.65 -0.35 0.12
CA GLY A 79 14.45 -0.97 -0.39
C GLY A 79 13.34 -1.00 0.65
N GLU A 80 13.20 0.06 1.42
CA GLU A 80 12.22 0.14 2.51
C GLU A 80 11.39 1.41 2.41
N MET A 81 10.17 1.30 2.89
CA MET A 81 9.27 2.45 3.03
C MET A 81 8.82 2.56 4.47
N LEU A 82 8.66 3.78 4.94
CA LEU A 82 8.01 4.04 6.22
C LEU A 82 6.56 4.41 5.94
N LEU A 83 5.65 3.70 6.55
CA LEU A 83 4.22 3.89 6.37
C LEU A 83 3.58 4.30 7.68
N HIS A 84 2.67 5.28 7.62
CA HIS A 84 1.83 5.62 8.76
C HIS A 84 0.51 4.87 8.59
N LEU A 85 0.14 4.11 9.60
CA LEU A 85 -1.10 3.35 9.59
C LEU A 85 -2.07 3.93 10.61
N LEU A 86 -3.34 3.95 10.22
CA LEU A 86 -4.41 4.38 11.11
C LEU A 86 -4.49 3.47 12.34
N ASP A 87 -4.23 2.18 12.14
CA ASP A 87 -4.25 1.21 13.23
C ASP A 87 -3.16 0.17 13.00
N VAL A 88 -2.13 0.18 13.85
CA VAL A 88 -0.99 -0.74 13.72
C VAL A 88 -1.36 -2.19 14.05
N ALA A 89 -2.52 -2.41 14.67
CA ALA A 89 -2.96 -3.78 14.95
C ALA A 89 -3.11 -4.61 13.67
N GLY A 90 -3.41 -3.96 12.54
CA GLY A 90 -3.53 -4.65 11.26
C GLY A 90 -2.31 -4.48 10.36
N ALA A 91 -1.16 -4.10 10.92
CA ALA A 91 0.02 -3.76 10.12
C ALA A 91 0.50 -4.91 9.24
N GLU A 92 0.58 -6.12 9.78
CA GLU A 92 1.07 -7.26 8.99
C GLU A 92 0.16 -7.57 7.82
N GLU A 93 -1.15 -7.54 8.04
CA GLU A 93 -2.10 -7.79 6.97
C GLU A 93 -2.07 -6.67 5.93
N ALA A 94 -1.94 -5.43 6.37
CA ALA A 94 -1.87 -4.29 5.47
C ALA A 94 -0.65 -4.38 4.56
N VAL A 95 0.52 -4.68 5.14
CA VAL A 95 1.76 -4.83 4.37
C VAL A 95 1.66 -6.00 3.41
N ALA A 96 1.14 -7.14 3.87
CA ALA A 96 0.98 -8.30 3.01
C ALA A 96 0.04 -8.01 1.85
N GLY A 97 -1.04 -7.29 2.11
CA GLY A 97 -1.99 -6.90 1.06
C GLY A 97 -1.36 -5.98 0.02
N ILE A 98 -0.60 -4.98 0.47
CA ILE A 98 0.10 -4.07 -0.43
C ILE A 98 1.04 -4.86 -1.34
N ARG A 99 1.82 -5.76 -0.77
CA ARG A 99 2.76 -6.56 -1.54
C ARG A 99 2.05 -7.48 -2.53
N ALA A 100 0.98 -8.13 -2.09
CA ALA A 100 0.26 -9.06 -2.95
C ALA A 100 -0.48 -8.34 -4.07
N ASP A 101 -1.10 -7.20 -3.76
CA ASP A 101 -1.96 -6.51 -4.71
C ASP A 101 -1.21 -5.60 -5.67
N PHE A 102 -0.22 -4.86 -5.18
CA PHE A 102 0.42 -3.80 -5.98
C PHE A 102 1.79 -4.15 -6.55
N GLU A 103 2.63 -4.83 -5.77
CA GLU A 103 4.01 -5.06 -6.20
C GLU A 103 4.15 -5.82 -7.52
N PRO A 104 3.39 -6.90 -7.76
CA PRO A 104 3.59 -7.64 -9.00
C PRO A 104 3.41 -6.79 -10.25
N SER A 105 2.38 -5.95 -10.27
CA SER A 105 2.12 -5.08 -11.42
C SER A 105 3.18 -4.00 -11.55
N ILE A 106 3.61 -3.41 -10.44
CA ILE A 106 4.61 -2.36 -10.47
C ILE A 106 5.96 -2.91 -10.91
N VAL A 107 6.33 -4.09 -10.43
CA VAL A 107 7.58 -4.73 -10.85
C VAL A 107 7.57 -5.01 -12.35
N ARG A 108 6.42 -5.41 -12.90
CA ARG A 108 6.32 -5.63 -14.34
C ARG A 108 6.48 -4.33 -15.12
N LEU A 109 5.98 -3.23 -14.59
CA LEU A 109 6.05 -1.94 -15.26
C LEU A 109 7.39 -1.23 -15.05
N PHE A 110 7.98 -1.38 -13.86
CA PHE A 110 9.13 -0.58 -13.43
C PHE A 110 10.20 -1.40 -12.72
N GLY A 111 10.31 -2.69 -13.00
CA GLY A 111 11.33 -3.53 -12.38
C GLY A 111 12.74 -3.17 -12.83
N THR A 112 13.70 -3.41 -11.98
CA THR A 112 15.10 -3.09 -12.27
C THR A 112 15.86 -4.20 -12.94
N GLU A 113 15.36 -5.31 -13.20
CA GLU A 113 16.02 -6.40 -13.69
C GLU A 113 16.60 -6.32 -14.96
N GLU A 114 16.98 -5.86 -15.19
CA GLU A 114 17.28 -5.69 -15.98
C GLU A 114 17.75 -5.88 -16.41
N ARG A 115 17.72 -5.88 -16.37
CA ARG A 115 18.16 -5.77 -16.73
C ARG A 115 19.02 -6.27 -16.88
#